data_242f0e960f70d5dd0b91a8d0307f31bb
#
_entry.id   242f0e960f70d5dd0b91a8d0307f31bb
#
_cell.length_a   1.000
_cell.length_b   1.000
_cell.length_c   1.000
_cell.angle_alpha   90.00
_cell.angle_beta   90.00
_cell.angle_gamma   90.00
#
_symmetry.space_group_name_H-M   'P 1'
#
loop_
_entity.id
_entity.type
_entity.pdbx_description
1 polymer ?
#
loop_
_entity_poly.entity_id
_entity_poly.type
_entity_poly.pdbx_seq_one_letter_code
_entity_poly.pdbx_strand_id
1 'polypeptide(L)' 'MTLQQLKYIIQIVQCGSITMAAQKLYITQPSLSKAVSELEQEMGITIFLRSNRGVILSEEGISLLCKTSGRTGRAFGTNL' A
#
# COMPACT_ATOMS: atom_id res chain seq x y z
N MET A 1 8.87 -9.06 -2.55
CA MET A 1 8.32 -8.13 -1.56
C MET A 1 8.83 -8.48 -0.18
N THR A 2 9.31 -7.49 0.54
CA THR A 2 9.82 -7.70 1.89
C THR A 2 8.73 -7.38 2.92
N LEU A 3 8.97 -7.82 4.16
CA LEU A 3 8.05 -7.49 5.25
C LEU A 3 7.93 -5.98 5.44
N GLN A 4 9.03 -5.27 5.29
CA GLN A 4 9.02 -3.82 5.42
C GLN A 4 8.15 -3.16 4.35
N GLN A 5 8.25 -3.63 3.11
CA GLN A 5 7.43 -3.12 2.03
C GLN A 5 5.95 -3.39 2.29
N LEU A 6 5.65 -4.56 2.81
CA LEU A 6 4.28 -4.91 3.17
C LEU A 6 3.73 -3.95 4.24
N LYS A 7 4.54 -3.63 5.23
CA LYS A 7 4.14 -2.68 6.27
C LYS A 7 3.85 -1.30 5.68
N TYR A 8 4.66 -0.88 4.71
CA TYR A 8 4.43 0.39 4.04
C TYR A 8 3.08 0.41 3.34
N ILE A 9 2.77 -0.66 2.62
CA ILE A 9 1.51 -0.76 1.89
C ILE A 9 0.33 -0.70 2.85
N ILE A 10 0.40 -1.46 3.93
CA ILE A 10 -0.66 -1.50 4.93
C ILE A 10 -0.87 -0.11 5.54
N GLN A 11 0.21 0.57 5.86
CA GLN A 11 0.10 1.90 6.45
C GLN A 11 -0.54 2.90 5.50
N ILE A 12 -0.19 2.83 4.22
CA ILE A 12 -0.77 3.71 3.22
C ILE A 12 -2.27 3.45 3.09
N VAL A 13 -2.67 2.18 3.09
CA VAL A 13 -4.08 1.81 3.02
C VAL A 13 -4.85 2.36 4.20
N GLN A 14 -4.29 2.22 5.40
CA GLN A 14 -4.94 2.68 6.60
C GLN A 14 -5.08 4.20 6.65
N CYS A 15 -4.08 4.90 6.18
CA CYS A 15 -4.09 6.35 6.18
C CYS A 15 -4.85 6.94 5.00
N GLY A 16 -4.91 6.20 3.90
CA GLY A 16 -5.49 6.72 2.67
C GLY A 16 -4.64 7.81 2.02
N SER A 17 -3.38 7.94 2.43
CA SER A 17 -2.51 8.99 1.96
C SER A 17 -1.06 8.57 2.15
N ILE A 18 -0.25 8.81 1.13
CA ILE A 18 1.18 8.51 1.20
C ILE A 18 1.86 9.48 2.18
N THR A 19 1.47 10.74 2.15
CA THR A 19 2.06 11.74 3.05
C THR A 19 1.83 11.39 4.51
N MET A 20 0.59 11.04 4.86
CA MET A 20 0.27 10.68 6.23
C MET A 20 0.98 9.40 6.65
N ALA A 21 1.03 8.43 5.75
CA ALA A 21 1.71 7.17 6.03
C ALA A 21 3.19 7.40 6.29
N ALA A 22 3.83 8.25 5.49
CA ALA A 22 5.24 8.56 5.68
C ALA A 22 5.49 9.18 7.05
N GLN A 23 4.61 10.07 7.48
CA GLN A 23 4.73 10.69 8.80
C GLN A 23 4.63 9.65 9.91
N LYS A 24 3.70 8.72 9.78
CA LYS A 24 3.54 7.68 10.80
C LYS A 24 4.69 6.70 10.81
N LEU A 25 5.32 6.50 9.68
CA LEU A 25 6.46 5.59 9.57
C LEU A 25 7.79 6.29 9.87
N TYR A 26 7.75 7.60 10.13
CA TYR A 26 8.93 8.40 10.44
C TYR A 26 9.94 8.38 9.29
N ILE A 27 9.42 8.42 8.07
CA ILE A 27 10.25 8.52 6.87
C ILE A 27 9.72 9.66 6.01
N THR A 28 10.52 10.06 5.02
CA THR A 28 10.10 11.11 4.11
C THR A 28 9.11 10.56 3.09
N GLN A 29 8.26 11.45 2.58
CA GLN A 29 7.28 11.04 1.57
C GLN A 29 7.95 10.52 0.29
N PRO A 30 9.02 11.18 -0.24
CA PRO A 30 9.70 10.63 -1.41
C PRO A 30 10.27 9.22 -1.18
N SER A 31 10.77 8.95 0.03
CA SER A 31 11.28 7.62 0.35
C SER A 31 10.19 6.57 0.29
N LEU A 32 9.04 6.88 0.87
CA LEU A 32 7.92 5.95 0.85
C LEU A 32 7.40 5.75 -0.56
N SER A 33 7.26 6.83 -1.31
CA SER A 33 6.78 6.77 -2.68
C SER A 33 7.72 5.93 -3.55
N LYS A 34 9.02 6.08 -3.37
CA LYS A 34 10.00 5.31 -4.10
C LYS A 34 9.89 3.83 -3.77
N ALA A 35 9.74 3.50 -2.50
CA ALA A 35 9.62 2.11 -2.07
C ALA A 35 8.41 1.44 -2.72
N VAL A 36 7.29 2.14 -2.76
CA VAL A 36 6.09 1.62 -3.39
C VAL A 36 6.30 1.44 -4.89
N SER A 37 6.91 2.42 -5.54
CA SER A 37 7.16 2.37 -6.97
C SER A 37 8.07 1.20 -7.34
N GLU A 38 9.10 0.97 -6.55
CA GLU A 38 10.01 -0.16 -6.77
C GLU A 38 9.27 -1.49 -6.62
N LEU A 39 8.40 -1.57 -5.64
CA LEU A 39 7.62 -2.78 -5.44
C LEU A 39 6.68 -3.03 -6.62
N GLU A 40 6.03 -1.97 -7.08
CA GLU A 40 5.14 -2.10 -8.24
C GLU A 40 5.88 -2.58 -9.47
N GLN A 41 7.10 -2.06 -9.69
CA GLN A 41 7.91 -2.49 -10.81
C GLN A 41 8.36 -3.94 -10.67
N GLU A 42 8.73 -4.32 -9.47
CA GLU A 42 9.18 -5.69 -9.20
C GLU A 42 8.05 -6.70 -9.47
N MET A 43 6.85 -6.38 -9.01
CA MET A 43 5.71 -7.26 -9.17
C MET A 43 5.04 -7.13 -10.53
N GLY A 44 5.34 -6.07 -11.26
CA GLY A 44 4.73 -5.84 -12.57
C GLY A 44 3.26 -5.49 -12.50
N ILE A 45 2.81 -4.93 -11.38
CA ILE A 45 1.42 -4.55 -11.21
C ILE A 45 1.32 -3.15 -10.62
N THR A 46 0.13 -2.56 -10.75
CA THR A 46 -0.18 -1.29 -10.08
C THR A 46 -0.86 -1.63 -8.75
N ILE A 47 -0.24 -1.24 -7.66
CA ILE A 47 -0.79 -1.53 -6.33
C ILE A 47 -1.75 -0.45 -5.89
N PHE A 48 -1.40 0.81 -6.10
CA PHE A 48 -2.21 1.93 -5.66
C PHE A 48 -2.70 2.76 -6.83
N LEU A 49 -3.95 3.21 -6.71
CA LEU A 49 -4.55 4.15 -7.65
C LEU A 49 -4.69 5.48 -6.95
N ARG A 50 -4.35 6.55 -7.66
CA ARG A 50 -4.48 7.90 -7.12
C ARG A 50 -5.83 8.47 -7.48
N SER A 51 -6.44 9.14 -6.53
CA SER A 51 -7.72 9.80 -6.73
C SER A 51 -7.67 11.17 -6.06
N ASN A 52 -8.71 11.97 -6.31
CA ASN A 52 -8.80 13.30 -5.71
C ASN A 52 -8.87 13.24 -4.19
N ARG A 53 -9.28 12.12 -3.65
CA ARG A 53 -9.44 11.97 -2.21
C ARG A 53 -8.25 11.30 -1.55
N GLY A 54 -7.25 10.92 -2.33
CA GLY A 54 -6.07 10.28 -1.81
C GLY A 54 -5.72 9.05 -2.62
N VAL A 55 -5.26 8.01 -1.94
CA VAL A 55 -4.76 6.80 -2.58
C VAL A 55 -5.64 5.63 -2.17
N ILE A 56 -6.07 4.86 -3.15
CA ILE A 56 -6.84 3.64 -2.91
C ILE A 56 -6.09 2.45 -3.49
N LEU A 57 -6.40 1.28 -2.96
CA LEU A 57 -5.76 0.05 -3.39
C LEU A 57 -6.40 -0.44 -4.69
N SER A 58 -5.58 -0.82 -5.66
CA SER A 58 -6.09 -1.41 -6.89
C SER A 58 -6.56 -2.84 -6.63
N GLU A 59 -7.29 -3.41 -7.60
CA GLU A 59 -7.71 -4.80 -7.48
C GLU A 59 -6.52 -5.73 -7.38
N GLU A 60 -5.48 -5.45 -8.14
CA GLU A 60 -4.25 -6.24 -8.08
C GLU A 60 -3.58 -6.10 -6.73
N GLY A 61 -3.60 -4.89 -6.15
CA GLY A 61 -3.04 -4.66 -4.85
C GLY A 61 -3.81 -5.40 -3.76
N ILE A 62 -5.13 -5.39 -3.85
CA ILE A 62 -5.96 -6.12 -2.91
C ILE A 62 -5.65 -7.62 -2.98
N SER A 63 -5.57 -8.15 -4.19
CA SER A 63 -5.25 -9.56 -4.40
C SER A 63 -3.89 -9.91 -3.83
N LEU A 64 -2.91 -9.05 -4.03
CA LEU A 64 -1.58 -9.26 -3.52
C LEU A 64 -1.57 -9.33 -2.00
N LEU A 65 -2.25 -8.41 -1.34
CA LEU A 65 -2.32 -8.41 0.12
C LEU A 65 -3.06 -9.63 0.65
N CYS A 66 -4.11 -10.05 -0.02
CA CYS A 66 -4.85 -11.24 0.38
C CYS A 66 -3.96 -12.46 0.33
N LYS A 67 -3.18 -12.61 -0.72
CA LYS A 67 -2.28 -13.75 -0.86
C LYS A 67 -1.18 -13.72 0.18
N THR A 68 -0.64 -12.55 0.42
CA THR A 68 0.48 -12.40 1.35
C THR A 68 0.04 -12.58 2.79
N SER A 69 -1.13 -12.04 3.13
CA SER A 69 -1.64 -12.08 4.49
C SER A 69 -2.42 -13.34 4.81
N GLY A 70 -2.67 -14.16 3.82
CA GLY A 70 -3.44 -15.37 3.99
C GLY A 70 -4.93 -15.11 3.94
N ARG A 71 -5.54 -14.81 5.03
CA ARG A 71 -7.00 -14.69 5.11
C ARG A 71 -7.49 -13.31 5.48
N THR A 72 -6.69 -12.32 5.39
CA THR A 72 -7.04 -11.01 5.90
C THR A 72 -7.66 -10.08 4.88
N GLY A 73 -7.90 -10.54 3.69
CA GLY A 73 -8.54 -9.71 2.68
C GLY A 73 -9.85 -9.12 3.13
N ARG A 74 -10.58 -9.86 3.95
CA ARG A 74 -11.83 -9.38 4.50
C ARG A 74 -11.66 -8.11 5.35
N ALA A 75 -10.62 -8.08 6.15
CA ALA A 75 -10.38 -6.94 7.02
C ALA A 75 -10.16 -5.66 6.21
N PHE A 76 -9.47 -5.78 5.12
CA PHE A 76 -9.24 -4.62 4.26
C PHE A 76 -10.52 -4.21 3.53
N GLY A 77 -11.30 -5.19 3.09
CA GLY A 77 -12.53 -4.92 2.38
C GLY A 77 -13.53 -4.17 3.24
N THR A 78 -13.63 -4.52 4.50
CA THR A 78 -14.60 -3.89 5.38
C THR A 78 -14.23 -2.47 5.76
N ASN A 79 -12.98 -2.12 5.70
CA ASN A 79 -12.54 -0.78 6.04
C ASN A 79 -12.73 0.21 4.90
N LEU A 80 -13.08 -0.28 3.78
CA LEU A 80 -13.30 0.55 2.62
C LEU A 80 -14.76 0.84 2.41
#